data_e45254f0bec3932c10cb59b125b49002
#
_entry.id   e45254f0bec3932c10cb59b125b49002
#
_cell.length_a   1.000
_cell.length_b   1.000
_cell.length_c   1.000
_cell.angle_alpha   90.00
_cell.angle_beta   90.00
_cell.angle_gamma   90.00
#
_symmetry.space_group_name_H-M   'P 1'
#
loop_
_entity.id
_entity.type
_entity.pdbx_description
1 polymer ?
#
loop_
_entity_poly.entity_id
_entity_poly.type
_entity_poly.pdbx_seq_one_letter_code
_entity_poly.pdbx_strand_id
1 'polypeptide(L)'
;SLGMLGMHGTYEANMAMHEADLILALGARFDDRVTNDPDKFSPKATVVHLDVDPASVDKIISSDIALVGDAQWALNALWEAYQEQESLRDDPARKKQQQDMEQWWQQIEQWRSAHGLNHNLEPKKDQSILPQLAVQTLYRVTAGDAFVTSDVGQHQMFAAQYYHFDEPRRWINSGGLGTMGFGLPSAMGVQMGNPDAVVACVTGEGSFMMNM
;
A
#
# COMPACT_ATOMS: atom_id res chain seq x y z
N SER A 1 -7.38 4.02 5.13
CA SER A 1 -6.37 3.61 4.16
C SER A 1 -6.92 3.71 2.74
N LEU A 2 -6.07 4.10 1.78
CA LEU A 2 -6.42 4.15 0.35
C LEU A 2 -5.85 2.94 -0.43
N GLY A 3 -5.25 1.99 0.25
CA GLY A 3 -4.59 0.83 -0.37
C GLY A 3 -3.14 1.11 -0.76
N MET A 4 -2.62 0.32 -1.69
CA MET A 4 -1.24 0.47 -2.17
C MET A 4 -1.09 1.67 -3.11
N LEU A 5 0.14 2.16 -3.18
CA LEU A 5 0.61 3.17 -4.13
C LEU A 5 1.31 2.53 -5.33
N GLY A 6 1.52 3.32 -6.36
CA GLY A 6 2.31 2.96 -7.51
C GLY A 6 1.59 2.03 -8.49
N MET A 7 2.38 1.22 -9.19
CA MET A 7 1.90 0.33 -10.25
C MET A 7 0.88 -0.71 -9.77
N HIS A 8 0.99 -1.17 -8.52
CA HIS A 8 0.04 -2.10 -7.88
C HIS A 8 -1.07 -1.35 -7.12
N GLY A 9 -1.05 -0.03 -7.15
CA GLY A 9 -1.92 0.82 -6.35
C GLY A 9 -3.30 1.07 -6.95
N THR A 10 -4.13 1.73 -6.15
CA THR A 10 -5.42 2.25 -6.59
C THR A 10 -5.25 3.63 -7.25
N TYR A 11 -6.20 4.01 -8.10
CA TYR A 11 -6.16 5.32 -8.76
C TYR A 11 -6.22 6.46 -7.72
N GLU A 12 -7.15 6.38 -6.79
CA GLU A 12 -7.32 7.39 -5.74
C GLU A 12 -6.09 7.51 -4.82
N ALA A 13 -5.39 6.41 -4.54
CA ALA A 13 -4.16 6.46 -3.75
C ALA A 13 -3.03 7.19 -4.50
N ASN A 14 -2.87 6.88 -5.78
CA ASN A 14 -1.87 7.53 -6.63
C ASN A 14 -2.17 9.02 -6.82
N MET A 15 -3.44 9.38 -7.03
CA MET A 15 -3.84 10.79 -7.17
C MET A 15 -3.70 11.55 -5.86
N ALA A 16 -4.06 10.94 -4.73
CA ALA A 16 -3.89 11.55 -3.42
C ALA A 16 -2.40 11.82 -3.12
N MET A 17 -1.52 10.91 -3.47
CA MET A 17 -0.08 11.12 -3.35
C MET A 17 0.41 12.25 -4.27
N HIS A 18 -0.02 12.26 -5.54
CA HIS A 18 0.43 13.23 -6.55
C HIS A 18 0.00 14.67 -6.21
N GLU A 19 -1.22 14.85 -5.69
CA GLU A 19 -1.79 16.17 -5.37
C GLU A 19 -1.57 16.60 -3.92
N ALA A 20 -0.90 15.77 -3.11
CA ALA A 20 -0.61 16.12 -1.71
C ALA A 20 0.25 17.38 -1.60
N ASP A 21 0.01 18.17 -0.59
CA ASP A 21 0.84 19.29 -0.15
C ASP A 21 1.89 18.89 0.90
N LEU A 22 1.67 17.76 1.58
CA LEU A 22 2.59 17.17 2.54
C LEU A 22 2.64 15.65 2.36
N ILE A 23 3.85 15.10 2.25
CA ILE A 23 4.10 13.66 2.30
C ILE A 23 4.96 13.36 3.52
N LEU A 24 4.43 12.56 4.42
CA LEU A 24 5.18 11.96 5.51
C LEU A 24 5.55 10.52 5.14
N ALA A 25 6.76 10.32 4.69
CA ALA A 25 7.29 9.02 4.28
C ALA A 25 7.98 8.33 5.46
N LEU A 26 7.43 7.22 5.93
CA LEU A 26 7.89 6.47 7.09
C LEU A 26 8.47 5.12 6.64
N GLY A 27 9.79 4.98 6.66
CA GLY A 27 10.48 3.78 6.20
C GLY A 27 10.22 3.45 4.73
N ALA A 28 10.00 4.48 3.90
CA ALA A 28 9.67 4.33 2.50
C ALA A 28 10.92 4.54 1.63
N ARG A 29 11.19 3.61 0.72
CA ARG A 29 12.38 3.68 -0.15
C ARG A 29 12.18 4.47 -1.45
N PHE A 30 11.01 5.04 -1.68
CA PHE A 30 10.68 5.76 -2.93
C PHE A 30 11.02 4.95 -4.19
N ASP A 31 10.50 3.74 -4.22
CA ASP A 31 10.66 2.77 -5.30
C ASP A 31 10.22 3.33 -6.66
N ASP A 32 10.91 2.98 -7.72
CA ASP A 32 10.58 3.39 -9.09
C ASP A 32 9.18 2.94 -9.54
N ARG A 33 8.63 1.87 -8.94
CA ARG A 33 7.26 1.41 -9.17
C ARG A 33 6.20 2.30 -8.52
N VAL A 34 6.61 3.18 -7.63
CA VAL A 34 5.77 4.20 -6.97
C VAL A 34 6.06 5.59 -7.51
N THR A 35 7.33 5.97 -7.60
CA THR A 35 7.73 7.32 -8.01
C THR A 35 7.64 7.54 -9.52
N ASN A 36 7.85 6.48 -10.32
CA ASN A 36 7.92 6.54 -11.76
C ASN A 36 9.00 7.53 -12.24
N ASP A 37 8.65 8.76 -12.59
CA ASP A 37 9.56 9.86 -12.93
C ASP A 37 9.80 10.72 -11.67
N PRO A 38 10.99 10.65 -11.03
CA PRO A 38 11.24 11.39 -9.79
C PRO A 38 11.07 12.90 -9.92
N ASP A 39 11.35 13.48 -11.10
CA ASP A 39 11.22 14.92 -11.35
C ASP A 39 9.75 15.39 -11.37
N LYS A 40 8.82 14.45 -11.54
CA LYS A 40 7.38 14.70 -11.57
C LYS A 40 6.64 14.15 -10.35
N PHE A 41 7.36 13.52 -9.44
CA PHE A 41 6.78 12.93 -8.25
C PHE A 41 6.27 14.02 -7.31
N SER A 42 4.96 14.05 -7.08
CA SER A 42 4.30 14.93 -6.09
C SER A 42 4.85 16.37 -6.06
N PRO A 43 4.78 17.12 -7.17
CA PRO A 43 5.55 18.35 -7.38
C PRO A 43 5.16 19.51 -6.45
N LYS A 44 4.06 19.37 -5.71
CA LYS A 44 3.55 20.38 -4.76
C LYS A 44 3.86 20.04 -3.31
N ALA A 45 4.32 18.81 -3.06
CA ALA A 45 4.43 18.31 -1.70
C ALA A 45 5.71 18.77 -1.00
N THR A 46 5.58 19.15 0.25
CA THR A 46 6.68 19.12 1.20
C THR A 46 6.91 17.68 1.62
N VAL A 47 8.12 17.17 1.43
CA VAL A 47 8.46 15.78 1.73
C VAL A 47 9.23 15.69 3.04
N VAL A 48 8.62 15.03 4.03
CA VAL A 48 9.28 14.63 5.28
C VAL A 48 9.62 13.15 5.17
N HIS A 49 10.90 12.81 5.15
CA HIS A 49 11.36 11.43 5.02
C HIS A 49 12.00 10.95 6.32
N LEU A 50 11.43 9.91 6.90
CA LEU A 50 11.95 9.25 8.08
C LEU A 50 12.37 7.83 7.72
N ASP A 51 13.63 7.51 7.97
CA ASP A 51 14.17 6.16 7.80
C ASP A 51 15.19 5.85 8.89
N VAL A 52 15.33 4.57 9.23
CA VAL A 52 16.36 4.11 10.18
C VAL A 52 17.74 4.09 9.54
N ASP A 53 17.80 3.91 8.23
CA ASP A 53 19.05 3.91 7.46
C ASP A 53 19.27 5.28 6.81
N PRO A 54 20.31 6.02 7.24
CA PRO A 54 20.63 7.32 6.66
C PRO A 54 20.96 7.25 5.16
N ALA A 55 21.36 6.09 4.63
CA ALA A 55 21.65 5.91 3.21
C ALA A 55 20.37 5.81 2.35
N SER A 56 19.22 5.63 2.96
CA SER A 56 17.91 5.64 2.28
C SER A 56 17.39 7.06 2.06
N VAL A 57 17.79 8.00 2.91
CA VAL A 57 17.36 9.41 2.84
C VAL A 57 17.98 10.08 1.61
N ASP A 58 17.17 10.86 0.89
CA ASP A 58 17.56 11.60 -0.33
C ASP A 58 18.12 10.74 -1.47
N LYS A 59 17.92 9.44 -1.40
CA LYS A 59 18.48 8.50 -2.40
C LYS A 59 17.76 8.60 -3.76
N ILE A 60 16.46 8.75 -3.77
CA ILE A 60 15.62 8.80 -4.98
C ILE A 60 14.88 10.13 -5.06
N ILE A 61 14.16 10.49 -4.01
CA ILE A 61 13.44 11.76 -3.88
C ILE A 61 14.14 12.58 -2.82
N SER A 62 14.46 13.82 -3.15
CA SER A 62 15.00 14.77 -2.17
C SER A 62 13.91 15.12 -1.15
N SER A 63 14.25 15.04 0.12
CA SER A 63 13.34 15.42 1.20
C SER A 63 13.58 16.87 1.63
N ASP A 64 12.52 17.57 1.97
CA ASP A 64 12.62 18.90 2.59
C ASP A 64 13.04 18.79 4.06
N ILE A 65 12.58 17.72 4.72
CA ILE A 65 12.93 17.40 6.11
C ILE A 65 13.32 15.92 6.19
N ALA A 66 14.59 15.69 6.55
CA ALA A 66 15.16 14.37 6.76
C ALA A 66 15.19 14.03 8.25
N LEU A 67 14.65 12.87 8.63
CA LEU A 67 14.68 12.34 9.99
C LEU A 67 15.32 10.95 9.96
N VAL A 68 16.39 10.75 10.72
CA VAL A 68 17.03 9.43 10.84
C VAL A 68 16.74 8.88 12.20
N GLY A 69 16.02 7.74 12.24
CA GLY A 69 15.64 7.12 13.50
C GLY A 69 14.62 6.01 13.37
N ASP A 70 14.30 5.40 14.50
CA ASP A 70 13.24 4.40 14.60
C ASP A 70 11.85 5.01 14.38
N ALA A 71 11.04 4.36 13.55
CA ALA A 71 9.72 4.88 13.16
C ALA A 71 8.74 4.97 14.34
N GLN A 72 8.79 4.03 15.28
CA GLN A 72 7.91 4.05 16.46
C GLN A 72 8.25 5.23 17.37
N TRP A 73 9.54 5.43 17.62
CA TRP A 73 10.00 6.56 18.41
C TRP A 73 9.60 7.90 17.78
N ALA A 74 9.84 8.04 16.49
CA ALA A 74 9.53 9.27 15.76
C ALA A 74 8.02 9.56 15.69
N LEU A 75 7.19 8.53 15.48
CA LEU A 75 5.74 8.69 15.50
C LEU A 75 5.21 9.12 16.87
N ASN A 76 5.78 8.58 17.97
CA ASN A 76 5.41 9.01 19.31
C ASN A 76 5.79 10.48 19.55
N ALA A 77 7.00 10.88 19.18
CA ALA A 77 7.45 12.26 19.30
C ALA A 77 6.62 13.24 18.46
N LEU A 78 6.29 12.86 17.23
CA LEU A 78 5.41 13.65 16.35
C LEU A 78 3.99 13.77 16.94
N TRP A 79 3.48 12.69 17.52
CA TRP A 79 2.16 12.71 18.15
C TRP A 79 2.12 13.62 19.39
N GLU A 80 3.14 13.55 20.25
CA GLU A 80 3.27 14.45 21.40
C GLU A 80 3.34 15.92 20.98
N ALA A 81 4.21 16.23 20.00
CA ALA A 81 4.32 17.59 19.44
C ALA A 81 3.01 18.07 18.80
N TYR A 82 2.29 17.18 18.11
CA TYR A 82 0.98 17.51 17.53
C TYR A 82 -0.05 17.85 18.63
N GLN A 83 -0.12 17.05 19.69
CA GLN A 83 -1.04 17.30 20.80
C GLN A 83 -0.75 18.64 21.51
N GLU A 84 0.53 18.96 21.71
CA GLU A 84 0.95 20.24 22.28
C GLU A 84 0.50 21.40 21.39
N GLN A 85 0.79 21.37 20.10
CA GLN A 85 0.38 22.39 19.14
C GLN A 85 -1.14 22.50 19.01
N GLU A 86 -1.85 21.38 19.01
CA GLU A 86 -3.30 21.37 18.93
C GLU A 86 -3.96 22.03 20.13
N SER A 87 -3.35 21.94 21.31
CA SER A 87 -3.84 22.60 22.52
C SER A 87 -3.76 24.14 22.43
N LEU A 88 -2.88 24.67 21.59
CA LEU A 88 -2.63 26.11 21.39
C LEU A 88 -3.45 26.71 20.25
N ARG A 89 -4.10 25.86 19.43
CA ARG A 89 -4.92 26.35 18.29
C ARG A 89 -6.21 26.99 18.74
N ASP A 90 -6.57 28.09 18.07
CA ASP A 90 -7.87 28.73 18.23
C ASP A 90 -8.98 28.01 17.44
N ASP A 91 -10.24 28.25 17.79
CA ASP A 91 -11.41 27.66 17.15
C ASP A 91 -11.52 27.94 15.63
N PRO A 92 -11.19 29.14 15.11
CA PRO A 92 -11.23 29.42 13.70
C PRO A 92 -10.23 28.57 12.88
N ALA A 93 -9.00 28.38 13.37
CA ALA A 93 -7.99 27.58 12.71
C ALA A 93 -8.39 26.09 12.65
N ARG A 94 -8.96 25.57 13.73
CA ARG A 94 -9.50 24.20 13.77
C ARG A 94 -10.63 23.99 12.79
N LYS A 95 -11.58 24.91 12.74
CA LYS A 95 -12.71 24.85 11.79
C LYS A 95 -12.23 24.86 10.34
N LYS A 96 -11.26 25.73 10.03
CA LYS A 96 -10.69 25.77 8.69
C LYS A 96 -10.02 24.44 8.33
N GLN A 97 -9.18 23.92 9.21
CA GLN A 97 -8.52 22.62 8.97
C GLN A 97 -9.54 21.50 8.75
N GLN A 98 -10.60 21.46 9.53
CA GLN A 98 -11.66 20.46 9.34
C GLN A 98 -12.34 20.59 7.98
N GLN A 99 -12.65 21.81 7.54
CA GLN A 99 -13.24 22.06 6.22
C GLN A 99 -12.30 21.65 5.09
N ASP A 100 -11.00 21.97 5.19
CA ASP A 100 -9.99 21.60 4.20
C ASP A 100 -9.86 20.06 4.11
N MET A 101 -9.89 19.36 5.25
CA MET A 101 -9.88 17.91 5.31
C MET A 101 -11.15 17.27 4.70
N GLU A 102 -12.33 17.85 4.94
CA GLU A 102 -13.58 17.37 4.35
C GLU A 102 -13.56 17.53 2.82
N GLN A 103 -13.06 18.65 2.30
CA GLN A 103 -12.89 18.86 0.86
C GLN A 103 -11.90 17.86 0.26
N TRP A 104 -10.79 17.61 0.94
CA TRP A 104 -9.80 16.61 0.50
C TRP A 104 -10.39 15.21 0.41
N TRP A 105 -11.15 14.78 1.40
CA TRP A 105 -11.84 13.49 1.37
C TRP A 105 -12.91 13.43 0.28
N GLN A 106 -13.64 14.50 0.02
CA GLN A 106 -14.59 14.56 -1.09
C GLN A 106 -13.88 14.40 -2.44
N GLN A 107 -12.72 15.02 -2.62
CA GLN A 107 -11.93 14.86 -3.83
C GLN A 107 -11.43 13.42 -4.01
N ILE A 108 -10.93 12.78 -2.96
CA ILE A 108 -10.51 11.37 -2.99
C ILE A 108 -11.69 10.47 -3.38
N GLU A 109 -12.86 10.72 -2.82
CA GLU A 109 -14.06 9.93 -3.12
C GLU A 109 -14.56 10.13 -4.57
N GLN A 110 -14.40 11.32 -5.13
CA GLN A 110 -14.65 11.57 -6.55
C GLN A 110 -13.71 10.73 -7.43
N TRP A 111 -12.43 10.69 -7.13
CA TRP A 111 -11.47 9.85 -7.86
C TRP A 111 -11.82 8.36 -7.75
N ARG A 112 -12.15 7.91 -6.55
CA ARG A 112 -12.57 6.52 -6.32
C ARG A 112 -13.83 6.17 -7.10
N SER A 113 -14.83 7.03 -7.08
CA SER A 113 -16.10 6.80 -7.78
C SER A 113 -15.95 6.79 -9.31
N ALA A 114 -15.03 7.62 -9.84
CA ALA A 114 -14.82 7.74 -11.28
C ALA A 114 -13.87 6.67 -11.84
N HIS A 115 -12.84 6.29 -11.09
CA HIS A 115 -11.72 5.49 -11.59
C HIS A 115 -11.26 4.37 -10.65
N GLY A 116 -11.91 4.23 -9.48
CA GLY A 116 -11.57 3.20 -8.52
C GLY A 116 -11.79 1.79 -9.03
N LEU A 117 -11.26 0.82 -8.30
CA LEU A 117 -11.41 -0.59 -8.65
C LEU A 117 -12.88 -1.03 -8.56
N ASN A 118 -13.34 -1.77 -9.57
CA ASN A 118 -14.66 -2.38 -9.50
C ASN A 118 -14.61 -3.65 -8.64
N HIS A 119 -15.25 -3.59 -7.48
CA HIS A 119 -15.36 -4.74 -6.56
C HIS A 119 -16.66 -5.55 -6.75
N ASN A 120 -17.56 -5.13 -7.64
CA ASN A 120 -18.79 -5.85 -7.98
C ASN A 120 -18.56 -6.70 -9.24
N LEU A 121 -17.66 -7.66 -9.14
CA LEU A 121 -17.30 -8.53 -10.24
C LEU A 121 -18.21 -9.75 -10.29
N GLU A 122 -18.67 -10.06 -11.51
CA GLU A 122 -19.46 -11.24 -11.82
C GLU A 122 -18.75 -12.10 -12.87
N PRO A 123 -19.00 -13.42 -12.90
CA PRO A 123 -18.49 -14.26 -13.98
C PRO A 123 -18.96 -13.75 -15.33
N LYS A 124 -18.10 -13.87 -16.34
CA LYS A 124 -18.51 -13.51 -17.70
C LYS A 124 -19.59 -14.43 -18.24
N LYS A 125 -20.29 -13.98 -19.30
CA LYS A 125 -21.38 -14.77 -19.94
C LYS A 125 -20.90 -16.12 -20.49
N ASP A 126 -19.62 -16.23 -20.87
CA ASP A 126 -18.98 -17.47 -21.29
C ASP A 126 -18.48 -18.36 -20.14
N GLN A 127 -18.87 -18.02 -18.90
CA GLN A 127 -18.45 -18.65 -17.65
C GLN A 127 -16.96 -18.55 -17.33
N SER A 128 -16.20 -17.73 -18.05
CA SER A 128 -14.80 -17.48 -17.69
C SER A 128 -14.71 -16.69 -16.39
N ILE A 129 -13.77 -17.07 -15.53
CA ILE A 129 -13.52 -16.44 -14.24
C ILE A 129 -12.47 -15.35 -14.43
N LEU A 130 -12.80 -14.13 -14.04
CA LEU A 130 -11.83 -13.06 -13.97
C LEU A 130 -10.83 -13.33 -12.83
N PRO A 131 -9.52 -13.14 -13.03
CA PRO A 131 -8.53 -13.31 -11.97
C PRO A 131 -8.86 -12.48 -10.70
N GLN A 132 -9.36 -11.27 -10.89
CA GLN A 132 -9.79 -10.40 -9.82
C GLN A 132 -10.94 -11.02 -8.99
N LEU A 133 -11.90 -11.64 -9.67
CA LEU A 133 -13.01 -12.34 -9.01
C LEU A 133 -12.53 -13.56 -8.21
N ALA A 134 -11.52 -14.27 -8.71
CA ALA A 134 -10.91 -15.38 -7.97
C ALA A 134 -10.28 -14.89 -6.67
N VAL A 135 -9.55 -13.78 -6.71
CA VAL A 135 -8.93 -13.15 -5.52
C VAL A 135 -9.99 -12.65 -4.53
N GLN A 136 -11.04 -11.98 -5.01
CA GLN A 136 -12.15 -11.56 -4.15
C GLN A 136 -12.88 -12.74 -3.51
N THR A 137 -13.02 -13.85 -4.25
CA THR A 137 -13.61 -15.06 -3.72
C THR A 137 -12.73 -15.68 -2.65
N LEU A 138 -11.42 -15.70 -2.86
CA LEU A 138 -10.46 -16.14 -1.84
C LEU A 138 -10.65 -15.33 -0.55
N TYR A 139 -10.71 -14.00 -0.64
CA TYR A 139 -10.97 -13.14 0.53
C TYR A 139 -12.28 -13.51 1.22
N ARG A 140 -13.36 -13.67 0.47
CA ARG A 140 -14.68 -14.01 1.04
C ARG A 140 -14.70 -15.36 1.75
N VAL A 141 -14.11 -16.40 1.16
CA VAL A 141 -14.14 -17.74 1.76
C VAL A 141 -13.18 -17.89 2.95
N THR A 142 -12.15 -17.06 3.03
CA THR A 142 -11.23 -17.02 4.17
C THR A 142 -11.64 -15.97 5.21
N ALA A 143 -12.68 -15.20 4.95
CA ALA A 143 -13.11 -14.04 5.76
C ALA A 143 -11.94 -13.06 6.04
N GLY A 144 -10.98 -12.95 5.10
CA GLY A 144 -9.79 -12.12 5.24
C GLY A 144 -8.71 -12.69 6.18
N ASP A 145 -8.93 -13.82 6.81
CA ASP A 145 -8.03 -14.43 7.80
C ASP A 145 -7.08 -15.48 7.19
N ALA A 146 -6.50 -15.19 6.04
CA ALA A 146 -5.46 -16.04 5.48
C ALA A 146 -4.13 -15.30 5.38
N PHE A 147 -3.04 -16.05 5.49
CA PHE A 147 -1.76 -15.60 4.98
C PHE A 147 -1.77 -15.77 3.45
N VAL A 148 -1.53 -14.68 2.74
CA VAL A 148 -1.47 -14.72 1.28
C VAL A 148 -0.04 -14.48 0.84
N THR A 149 0.57 -15.48 0.22
CA THR A 149 1.83 -15.32 -0.48
C THR A 149 1.59 -15.08 -1.96
N SER A 150 2.44 -14.32 -2.60
CA SER A 150 2.33 -14.09 -4.03
C SER A 150 3.66 -14.21 -4.73
N ASP A 151 3.59 -14.78 -5.91
CA ASP A 151 4.64 -14.66 -6.92
C ASP A 151 4.53 -13.34 -7.68
N VAL A 152 5.38 -13.13 -8.67
CA VAL A 152 5.53 -11.89 -9.40
C VAL A 152 4.86 -11.98 -10.77
N GLY A 153 3.97 -11.02 -11.05
CA GLY A 153 3.22 -10.92 -12.30
C GLY A 153 1.87 -10.21 -12.11
N GLN A 154 0.98 -10.31 -13.08
CA GLN A 154 -0.35 -9.71 -12.99
C GLN A 154 -1.16 -10.24 -11.81
N HIS A 155 -1.00 -11.52 -11.47
CA HIS A 155 -1.64 -12.14 -10.31
C HIS A 155 -1.23 -11.47 -8.99
N GLN A 156 0.01 -10.99 -8.87
CA GLN A 156 0.47 -10.19 -7.73
C GLN A 156 -0.29 -8.86 -7.63
N MET A 157 -0.46 -8.18 -8.77
CA MET A 157 -1.21 -6.92 -8.83
C MET A 157 -2.68 -7.15 -8.41
N PHE A 158 -3.31 -8.21 -8.94
CA PHE A 158 -4.69 -8.55 -8.57
C PHE A 158 -4.81 -8.92 -7.09
N ALA A 159 -3.86 -9.67 -6.53
CA ALA A 159 -3.85 -9.99 -5.12
C ALA A 159 -3.71 -8.73 -4.24
N ALA A 160 -2.80 -7.82 -4.59
CA ALA A 160 -2.60 -6.57 -3.89
C ALA A 160 -3.83 -5.63 -3.93
N GLN A 161 -4.59 -5.65 -5.04
CA GLN A 161 -5.72 -4.76 -5.28
C GLN A 161 -7.05 -5.31 -4.77
N TYR A 162 -7.28 -6.61 -4.82
CA TYR A 162 -8.58 -7.24 -4.61
C TYR A 162 -8.68 -8.15 -3.40
N TYR A 163 -7.56 -8.45 -2.72
CA TYR A 163 -7.57 -9.06 -1.40
C TYR A 163 -7.39 -7.97 -0.34
N HIS A 164 -8.31 -7.85 0.60
CA HIS A 164 -8.20 -6.88 1.70
C HIS A 164 -7.45 -7.52 2.86
N PHE A 165 -6.40 -6.84 3.31
CA PHE A 165 -5.57 -7.27 4.42
C PHE A 165 -5.90 -6.44 5.66
N ASP A 166 -6.64 -7.03 6.60
CA ASP A 166 -7.07 -6.37 7.83
C ASP A 166 -6.04 -6.51 8.95
N GLU A 167 -5.17 -7.55 8.85
CA GLU A 167 -4.14 -7.84 9.81
C GLU A 167 -2.73 -7.63 9.22
N PRO A 168 -1.78 -7.09 9.99
CA PRO A 168 -0.41 -6.92 9.54
C PRO A 168 0.27 -8.28 9.28
N ARG A 169 1.28 -8.28 8.39
CA ARG A 169 2.09 -9.46 8.04
C ARG A 169 1.30 -10.60 7.38
N ARG A 170 0.10 -10.34 6.87
CA ARG A 170 -0.71 -11.33 6.11
C ARG A 170 -0.39 -11.32 4.61
N TRP A 171 0.21 -10.26 4.08
CA TRP A 171 0.66 -10.15 2.69
C TRP A 171 2.16 -10.38 2.57
N ILE A 172 2.55 -11.47 1.90
CA ILE A 172 3.94 -11.90 1.78
C ILE A 172 4.30 -12.00 0.30
N ASN A 173 5.15 -11.11 -0.18
CA ASN A 173 5.57 -11.07 -1.57
C ASN A 173 7.03 -10.59 -1.70
N SER A 174 7.62 -10.82 -2.87
CA SER A 174 8.94 -10.28 -3.21
C SER A 174 8.82 -8.84 -3.72
N GLY A 175 8.40 -7.92 -2.83
CA GLY A 175 8.16 -6.51 -3.18
C GLY A 175 9.41 -5.70 -3.46
N GLY A 176 10.58 -6.16 -3.05
CA GLY A 176 11.86 -5.50 -3.28
C GLY A 176 12.48 -5.86 -4.64
N LEU A 177 12.76 -7.13 -4.85
CA LEU A 177 13.46 -7.63 -6.03
C LEU A 177 12.52 -8.15 -7.13
N GLY A 178 11.27 -8.43 -6.81
CA GLY A 178 10.31 -8.98 -7.78
C GLY A 178 10.71 -10.38 -8.26
N THR A 179 11.10 -11.27 -7.33
CA THR A 179 11.63 -12.58 -7.64
C THR A 179 10.52 -13.56 -8.01
N MET A 180 10.47 -14.02 -9.24
CA MET A 180 9.62 -15.15 -9.65
C MET A 180 10.09 -16.43 -8.97
N GLY A 181 9.14 -17.31 -8.57
CA GLY A 181 9.43 -18.50 -7.79
C GLY A 181 9.47 -18.28 -6.28
N PHE A 182 9.17 -17.07 -5.80
CA PHE A 182 9.14 -16.75 -4.37
C PHE A 182 7.87 -17.29 -3.67
N GLY A 183 6.74 -17.30 -4.35
CA GLY A 183 5.42 -17.51 -3.75
C GLY A 183 5.25 -18.87 -3.09
N LEU A 184 5.56 -19.96 -3.81
CA LEU A 184 5.38 -21.32 -3.30
C LEU A 184 6.28 -21.64 -2.10
N PRO A 185 7.61 -21.45 -2.13
CA PRO A 185 8.45 -21.73 -0.97
C PRO A 185 8.11 -20.85 0.23
N SER A 186 7.70 -19.61 0.00
CA SER A 186 7.22 -18.73 1.07
C SER A 186 5.94 -19.28 1.71
N ALA A 187 4.99 -19.76 0.91
CA ALA A 187 3.76 -20.37 1.45
C ALA A 187 4.06 -21.59 2.31
N MET A 188 4.99 -22.44 1.88
CA MET A 188 5.45 -23.60 2.67
C MET A 188 6.06 -23.14 4.00
N GLY A 189 6.95 -22.14 3.98
CA GLY A 189 7.56 -21.59 5.18
C GLY A 189 6.55 -20.99 6.15
N VAL A 190 5.59 -20.21 5.62
CA VAL A 190 4.50 -19.62 6.43
C VAL A 190 3.63 -20.72 7.06
N GLN A 191 3.28 -21.78 6.30
CA GLN A 191 2.47 -22.89 6.83
C GLN A 191 3.22 -23.67 7.92
N MET A 192 4.52 -23.85 7.76
CA MET A 192 5.33 -24.51 8.81
C MET A 192 5.39 -23.67 10.10
N GLY A 193 5.46 -22.36 9.97
CA GLY A 193 5.46 -21.45 11.12
C GLY A 193 4.09 -21.21 11.76
N ASN A 194 3.01 -21.49 11.01
CA ASN A 194 1.62 -21.28 11.41
C ASN A 194 0.77 -22.50 10.99
N PRO A 195 0.95 -23.67 11.62
CA PRO A 195 0.37 -24.92 11.15
C PRO A 195 -1.15 -24.94 11.10
N ASP A 196 -1.81 -24.18 11.97
CA ASP A 196 -3.27 -24.13 12.07
C ASP A 196 -3.90 -23.02 11.22
N ALA A 197 -3.08 -22.19 10.57
CA ALA A 197 -3.57 -21.09 9.75
C ALA A 197 -3.88 -21.51 8.31
N VAL A 198 -4.77 -20.78 7.66
CA VAL A 198 -4.98 -20.89 6.22
C VAL A 198 -3.88 -20.11 5.50
N VAL A 199 -3.14 -20.78 4.61
CA VAL A 199 -2.12 -20.15 3.76
C VAL A 199 -2.51 -20.35 2.31
N ALA A 200 -2.60 -19.26 1.56
CA ALA A 200 -2.91 -19.26 0.14
C ALA A 200 -1.74 -18.71 -0.68
N CYS A 201 -1.36 -19.41 -1.73
CA CYS A 201 -0.34 -18.94 -2.67
C CYS A 201 -1.00 -18.49 -3.98
N VAL A 202 -0.87 -17.21 -4.31
CA VAL A 202 -1.31 -16.68 -5.59
C VAL A 202 -0.12 -16.64 -6.54
N THR A 203 -0.11 -17.56 -7.51
CA THR A 203 1.02 -17.74 -8.42
C THR A 203 0.57 -17.89 -9.87
N GLY A 204 1.45 -17.58 -10.80
CA GLY A 204 1.29 -17.90 -12.22
C GLY A 204 2.12 -19.14 -12.58
N GLU A 205 1.79 -19.76 -13.72
CA GLU A 205 2.42 -21.00 -14.19
C GLU A 205 3.94 -20.85 -14.35
N GLY A 206 4.41 -19.74 -14.90
CA GLY A 206 5.84 -19.50 -15.10
C GLY A 206 6.63 -19.44 -13.80
N SER A 207 6.09 -18.76 -12.79
CA SER A 207 6.71 -18.68 -11.46
C SER A 207 6.68 -20.02 -10.73
N PHE A 208 5.55 -20.75 -10.83
CA PHE A 208 5.41 -22.06 -10.23
C PHE A 208 6.43 -23.07 -10.80
N MET A 209 6.61 -23.05 -12.12
CA MET A 209 7.56 -23.92 -12.83
C MET A 209 9.01 -23.72 -12.40
N MET A 210 9.36 -22.55 -11.85
CA MET A 210 10.71 -22.28 -11.35
C MET A 210 11.05 -23.05 -10.06
N ASN A 211 10.07 -23.67 -9.43
CA ASN A 211 10.23 -24.44 -8.19
C ASN A 211 10.11 -25.96 -8.39
N MET A 212 10.03 -26.41 -9.64
CA MET A 212 9.87 -27.85 -9.98
C MET A 212 11.20 -28.51 -10.23
#